data_374b8f752473d42bea44e6239ef884d1
#
_entry.id   374b8f752473d42bea44e6239ef884d1
#
_cell.length_a   1.000
_cell.length_b   1.000
_cell.length_c   1.000
_cell.angle_alpha   90.00
_cell.angle_beta   90.00
_cell.angle_gamma   90.00
#
_symmetry.space_group_name_H-M   'P 1'
#
loop_
_entity.id
_entity.type
_entity.pdbx_description
1 polymer ?
#
loop_
_entity_poly.entity_id
_entity_poly.type
_entity_poly.pdbx_seq_one_letter_code
_entity_poly.pdbx_strand_id
1 'polypeptide(L)'
;WKLANRGVQNGVVILERETLVRLMREVIRQHLEELPEAPAEIKAQFEGPISDLIGSVSKVFVDRIGNLENVVGERQAQATKELGRFDLAKAPPCFNMNLLDLQAGVNLAHPSRFFITTFLSSLNQDSESVMRLFATAPDFKESYTRYQVEHISGKTSGTQYSAPKCDTLVSTGVCPGPNALCRLIKHPISYYRVMAEAEKPTPTRLSLIH
;
A
#
# COMPACT_ATOMS: atom_id res chain seq x y z
N TRP A 1 -14.15 -9.61 0.21
CA TRP A 1 -15.47 -8.99 0.35
C TRP A 1 -16.44 -10.02 0.90
N LYS A 2 -17.06 -9.78 2.06
CA LYS A 2 -18.01 -10.72 2.68
C LYS A 2 -19.40 -10.09 2.74
N LEU A 3 -20.40 -10.76 2.20
CA LEU A 3 -21.82 -10.40 2.30
C LEU A 3 -22.28 -10.21 3.74
N ALA A 4 -21.68 -10.97 4.69
CA ALA A 4 -21.99 -10.89 6.12
C ALA A 4 -21.79 -9.50 6.75
N ASN A 5 -21.04 -8.62 6.10
CA ASN A 5 -20.77 -7.25 6.59
C ASN A 5 -21.68 -6.20 5.95
N ARG A 6 -22.76 -6.61 5.26
CA ARG A 6 -23.69 -5.72 4.56
C ARG A 6 -25.12 -5.97 5.00
N GLY A 7 -25.93 -4.93 5.03
CA GLY A 7 -27.36 -5.06 5.28
C GLY A 7 -28.04 -5.80 4.12
N VAL A 8 -28.69 -6.91 4.43
CA VAL A 8 -29.48 -7.67 3.47
C VAL A 8 -30.96 -7.40 3.77
N GLN A 9 -31.71 -6.89 2.79
CA GLN A 9 -33.14 -6.68 2.89
C GLN A 9 -33.84 -7.50 1.83
N ASN A 10 -34.74 -8.40 2.22
CA ASN A 10 -35.47 -9.28 1.29
C ASN A 10 -34.59 -10.05 0.30
N GLY A 11 -33.42 -10.52 0.73
CA GLY A 11 -32.48 -11.22 -0.12
C GLY A 11 -31.67 -10.34 -1.08
N VAL A 12 -31.83 -9.03 -1.00
CA VAL A 12 -31.12 -8.04 -1.82
C VAL A 12 -30.16 -7.23 -0.97
N VAL A 13 -28.96 -7.02 -1.50
CA VAL A 13 -27.96 -6.12 -0.89
C VAL A 13 -27.95 -4.81 -1.66
N ILE A 14 -28.21 -3.71 -0.95
CA ILE A 14 -28.11 -2.37 -1.53
C ILE A 14 -26.63 -1.95 -1.49
N LEU A 15 -26.07 -1.64 -2.65
CA LEU A 15 -24.69 -1.22 -2.79
C LEU A 15 -24.61 0.20 -3.35
N GLU A 16 -23.67 0.96 -2.86
CA GLU A 16 -23.25 2.21 -3.49
C GLU A 16 -22.58 1.91 -4.84
N ARG A 17 -22.68 2.84 -5.78
CA ARG A 17 -22.13 2.73 -7.12
C ARG A 17 -20.64 2.36 -7.13
N GLU A 18 -19.85 2.96 -6.27
CA GLU A 18 -18.41 2.76 -6.13
C GLU A 18 -18.09 1.31 -5.69
N THR A 19 -18.87 0.79 -4.75
CA THR A 19 -18.76 -0.59 -4.28
C THR A 19 -19.14 -1.58 -5.39
N LEU A 20 -20.19 -1.29 -6.15
CA LEU A 20 -20.60 -2.11 -7.29
C LEU A 20 -19.51 -2.15 -8.37
N VAL A 21 -18.96 -1.00 -8.75
CA VAL A 21 -17.85 -0.91 -9.74
C VAL A 21 -16.64 -1.73 -9.27
N ARG A 22 -16.30 -1.68 -7.99
CA ARG A 22 -15.19 -2.46 -7.43
C ARG A 22 -15.47 -3.97 -7.53
N LEU A 23 -16.66 -4.40 -7.20
CA LEU A 23 -17.05 -5.81 -7.31
C LEU A 23 -17.03 -6.29 -8.77
N MET A 24 -17.55 -5.48 -9.69
CA MET A 24 -17.53 -5.81 -11.11
C MET A 24 -16.10 -5.95 -11.66
N ARG A 25 -15.19 -5.07 -11.24
CA ARG A 25 -13.76 -5.20 -11.60
C ARG A 25 -13.17 -6.52 -11.11
N GLU A 26 -13.48 -6.92 -9.88
CA GLU A 26 -12.98 -8.17 -9.32
C GLU A 26 -13.56 -9.40 -10.04
N VAL A 27 -14.84 -9.39 -10.36
CA VAL A 27 -15.47 -10.46 -11.15
C VAL A 27 -14.84 -10.56 -12.55
N ILE A 28 -14.62 -9.41 -13.21
CA ILE A 28 -13.96 -9.38 -14.53
C ILE A 28 -12.54 -9.92 -14.43
N ARG A 29 -11.79 -9.51 -13.39
CA ARG A 29 -10.42 -10.00 -13.16
C ARG A 29 -10.38 -11.51 -12.99
N GLN A 30 -11.25 -12.07 -12.16
CA GLN A 30 -11.33 -13.52 -11.93
C GLN A 30 -11.70 -14.24 -13.24
N HIS A 31 -12.66 -13.71 -14.00
CA HIS A 31 -13.05 -14.30 -15.25
C HIS A 31 -11.93 -14.30 -16.30
N LEU A 32 -11.10 -13.25 -16.34
CA LEU A 32 -9.93 -13.17 -17.20
C LEU A 32 -8.81 -14.13 -16.77
N GLU A 33 -8.65 -14.37 -15.45
CA GLU A 33 -7.69 -15.34 -14.92
C GLU A 33 -8.12 -16.80 -15.17
N GLU A 34 -9.42 -17.04 -15.29
CA GLU A 34 -10.01 -18.37 -15.55
C GLU A 34 -10.15 -18.66 -17.06
N LEU A 35 -9.61 -17.83 -17.95
CA LEU A 35 -9.66 -18.11 -19.37
C LEU A 35 -9.00 -19.47 -19.65
N PRO A 36 -9.69 -20.37 -20.38
CA PRO A 36 -9.13 -21.67 -20.70
C PRO A 36 -7.87 -21.50 -21.55
N GLU A 37 -6.93 -22.42 -21.38
CA GLU A 37 -5.77 -22.45 -22.26
C GLU A 37 -6.20 -22.51 -23.73
N ALA A 38 -5.56 -21.70 -24.57
CA ALA A 38 -5.86 -21.69 -25.99
C ALA A 38 -5.65 -23.11 -26.57
N PRO A 39 -6.60 -23.61 -27.39
CA PRO A 39 -6.46 -24.89 -28.11
C PRO A 39 -5.11 -24.96 -28.85
N ALA A 40 -4.51 -26.16 -28.93
CA ALA A 40 -3.23 -26.36 -29.57
C ALA A 40 -3.18 -25.85 -31.02
N GLU A 41 -4.31 -25.97 -31.73
CA GLU A 41 -4.47 -25.47 -33.11
C GLU A 41 -4.36 -23.95 -33.20
N ILE A 42 -4.86 -23.21 -32.18
CA ILE A 42 -4.75 -21.77 -32.13
C ILE A 42 -3.30 -21.41 -31.72
N LYS A 43 -2.69 -22.12 -30.76
CA LYS A 43 -1.27 -21.90 -30.39
C LYS A 43 -0.38 -22.08 -31.63
N ALA A 44 -0.58 -23.10 -32.43
CA ALA A 44 0.20 -23.36 -33.63
C ALA A 44 0.13 -22.25 -34.70
N GLN A 45 -1.00 -21.53 -34.78
CA GLN A 45 -1.16 -20.39 -35.71
C GLN A 45 -0.31 -19.18 -35.28
N PHE A 46 0.06 -19.10 -34.01
CA PHE A 46 0.92 -18.02 -33.45
C PHE A 46 2.40 -18.42 -33.39
N GLU A 47 2.78 -19.62 -33.83
CA GLU A 47 4.18 -20.02 -33.97
C GLU A 47 4.82 -19.33 -35.18
N GLY A 48 6.08 -18.91 -35.06
CA GLY A 48 6.81 -18.21 -36.10
C GLY A 48 6.82 -16.68 -35.91
N PRO A 49 6.58 -15.88 -36.96
CA PRO A 49 6.80 -14.41 -36.94
C PRO A 49 6.06 -13.65 -35.84
N ILE A 50 4.86 -14.13 -35.45
CA ILE A 50 4.06 -13.52 -34.37
C ILE A 50 4.67 -13.86 -33.02
N SER A 51 5.15 -15.09 -32.83
CA SER A 51 5.85 -15.50 -31.61
C SER A 51 7.13 -14.68 -31.41
N ASP A 52 7.91 -14.47 -32.47
CA ASP A 52 9.12 -13.65 -32.43
C ASP A 52 8.82 -12.19 -32.09
N LEU A 53 7.73 -11.64 -32.66
CA LEU A 53 7.27 -10.30 -32.32
C LEU A 53 6.85 -10.18 -30.86
N ILE A 54 6.05 -11.13 -30.37
CA ILE A 54 5.61 -11.17 -28.95
C ILE A 54 6.84 -11.32 -28.04
N GLY A 55 7.80 -12.19 -28.38
CA GLY A 55 9.03 -12.37 -27.62
C GLY A 55 9.86 -11.09 -27.56
N SER A 56 9.98 -10.38 -28.66
CA SER A 56 10.71 -9.12 -28.74
C SER A 56 10.04 -8.01 -27.90
N VAL A 57 8.71 -7.88 -28.01
CA VAL A 57 7.92 -6.91 -27.24
C VAL A 57 7.97 -7.26 -25.75
N SER A 58 7.81 -8.53 -25.40
CA SER A 58 7.89 -9.00 -24.00
C SER A 58 9.25 -8.70 -23.39
N LYS A 59 10.33 -8.92 -24.11
CA LYS A 59 11.70 -8.62 -23.65
C LYS A 59 11.88 -7.14 -23.35
N VAL A 60 11.47 -6.26 -24.27
CA VAL A 60 11.55 -4.81 -24.07
C VAL A 60 10.68 -4.38 -22.88
N PHE A 61 9.53 -5.00 -22.71
CA PHE A 61 8.61 -4.70 -21.61
C PHE A 61 9.19 -5.14 -20.25
N VAL A 62 9.72 -6.36 -20.16
CA VAL A 62 10.37 -6.90 -18.96
C VAL A 62 11.61 -6.08 -18.60
N ASP A 63 12.46 -5.73 -19.56
CA ASP A 63 13.63 -4.89 -19.33
C ASP A 63 13.25 -3.50 -18.81
N ARG A 64 12.17 -2.91 -19.33
CA ARG A 64 11.65 -1.61 -18.83
C ARG A 64 11.03 -1.70 -17.45
N ILE A 65 10.27 -2.76 -17.16
CA ILE A 65 9.68 -2.95 -15.81
C ILE A 65 10.79 -3.22 -14.80
N GLY A 66 11.76 -4.10 -15.10
CA GLY A 66 12.89 -4.36 -14.22
C GLY A 66 13.70 -3.09 -13.92
N ASN A 67 13.91 -2.24 -14.93
CA ASN A 67 14.55 -0.95 -14.72
C ASN A 67 13.71 0.01 -13.87
N LEU A 68 12.38 0.03 -14.05
CA LEU A 68 11.48 0.84 -13.22
C LEU A 68 11.45 0.36 -11.77
N GLU A 69 11.41 -0.94 -11.54
CA GLU A 69 11.46 -1.52 -10.19
C GLU A 69 12.79 -1.20 -9.49
N ASN A 70 13.92 -1.30 -10.19
CA ASN A 70 15.22 -0.93 -9.66
C ASN A 70 15.30 0.57 -9.33
N VAL A 71 14.84 1.44 -10.24
CA VAL A 71 14.83 2.90 -10.02
C VAL A 71 13.88 3.28 -8.87
N VAL A 72 12.73 2.61 -8.77
CA VAL A 72 11.78 2.83 -7.65
C VAL A 72 12.40 2.32 -6.35
N GLY A 73 13.02 1.15 -6.36
CA GLY A 73 13.71 0.57 -5.20
C GLY A 73 14.86 1.45 -4.71
N GLU A 74 15.72 1.92 -5.62
CA GLU A 74 16.82 2.84 -5.29
C GLU A 74 16.32 4.17 -4.73
N ARG A 75 15.29 4.78 -5.35
CA ARG A 75 14.66 6.01 -4.83
C ARG A 75 14.01 5.80 -3.47
N GLN A 76 13.37 4.66 -3.22
CA GLN A 76 12.82 4.33 -1.92
C GLN A 76 13.93 4.14 -0.88
N ALA A 77 14.98 3.38 -1.21
CA ALA A 77 16.12 3.15 -0.32
C ALA A 77 16.85 4.46 0.01
N GLN A 78 17.02 5.34 -0.97
CA GLN A 78 17.63 6.65 -0.78
C GLN A 78 16.76 7.59 0.06
N ALA A 79 15.47 7.67 -0.23
CA ALA A 79 14.50 8.43 0.56
C ALA A 79 14.43 7.97 2.03
N THR A 80 14.64 6.68 2.28
CA THR A 80 14.63 6.13 3.64
C THR A 80 15.92 6.42 4.40
N LYS A 81 17.08 6.38 3.73
CA LYS A 81 18.34 6.85 4.31
C LYS A 81 18.26 8.32 4.70
N GLU A 82 17.55 9.14 3.92
CA GLU A 82 17.34 10.55 4.18
C GLU A 82 16.34 10.84 5.31
N LEU A 83 15.34 9.96 5.51
CA LEU A 83 14.31 10.11 6.54
C LEU A 83 14.76 9.69 7.94
N GLY A 84 15.84 8.92 8.05
CA GLY A 84 16.39 8.46 9.32
C GLY A 84 15.43 7.54 10.11
N ARG A 85 15.51 7.59 11.44
CA ARG A 85 14.65 6.81 12.34
C ARG A 85 13.22 7.37 12.31
N PHE A 86 12.21 6.48 12.28
CA PHE A 86 10.80 6.88 12.34
C PHE A 86 10.51 7.76 13.57
N ASP A 87 9.89 8.91 13.31
CA ASP A 87 9.50 9.88 14.34
C ASP A 87 7.97 10.04 14.32
N LEU A 88 7.34 9.66 15.43
CA LEU A 88 5.88 9.71 15.57
C LEU A 88 5.34 11.15 15.49
N ALA A 89 6.09 12.15 15.92
CA ALA A 89 5.66 13.54 15.86
C ALA A 89 5.44 14.04 14.41
N LYS A 90 6.08 13.39 13.44
CA LYS A 90 5.98 13.70 12.01
C LYS A 90 4.90 12.89 11.29
N ALA A 91 4.30 11.94 11.99
CA ALA A 91 3.28 11.08 11.41
C ALA A 91 1.97 11.83 11.11
N PRO A 92 1.26 11.44 10.02
CA PRO A 92 0.01 12.07 9.65
C PRO A 92 -1.11 11.78 10.66
N PRO A 93 -2.15 12.64 10.74
CA PRO A 93 -3.28 12.47 11.67
C PRO A 93 -3.95 11.10 11.57
N CYS A 94 -4.08 10.55 10.34
CA CYS A 94 -4.65 9.21 10.13
C CYS A 94 -3.82 8.10 10.78
N PHE A 95 -2.49 8.21 10.80
CA PHE A 95 -1.63 7.24 11.48
C PHE A 95 -1.75 7.40 13.00
N ASN A 96 -1.62 8.63 13.51
CA ASN A 96 -1.65 8.90 14.94
C ASN A 96 -2.98 8.48 15.59
N MET A 97 -4.12 8.76 14.95
CA MET A 97 -5.43 8.35 15.47
C MET A 97 -5.55 6.82 15.55
N ASN A 98 -5.23 6.12 14.47
CA ASN A 98 -5.31 4.65 14.46
C ASN A 98 -4.31 4.02 15.45
N LEU A 99 -3.17 4.63 15.69
CA LEU A 99 -2.20 4.18 16.69
C LEU A 99 -2.75 4.38 18.11
N LEU A 100 -3.37 5.52 18.39
CA LEU A 100 -4.01 5.81 19.68
C LEU A 100 -5.14 4.81 19.97
N ASP A 101 -5.99 4.54 18.98
CA ASP A 101 -7.05 3.54 19.09
C ASP A 101 -6.49 2.14 19.40
N LEU A 102 -5.41 1.76 18.71
CA LEU A 102 -4.72 0.49 18.96
C LEU A 102 -4.17 0.40 20.40
N GLN A 103 -3.53 1.48 20.87
CA GLN A 103 -2.98 1.57 22.23
C GLN A 103 -4.07 1.58 23.31
N ALA A 104 -5.24 2.14 23.00
CA ALA A 104 -6.41 2.11 23.85
C ALA A 104 -7.12 0.74 23.87
N GLY A 105 -6.61 -0.25 23.15
CA GLY A 105 -7.20 -1.60 23.06
C GLY A 105 -8.45 -1.66 22.19
N VAL A 106 -8.64 -0.69 21.30
CA VAL A 106 -9.73 -0.73 20.32
C VAL A 106 -9.42 -1.79 19.27
N ASN A 107 -10.42 -2.62 18.97
CA ASN A 107 -10.29 -3.62 17.91
C ASN A 107 -10.36 -2.92 16.54
N LEU A 108 -9.18 -2.63 15.98
CA LEU A 108 -9.08 -1.95 14.70
C LEU A 108 -9.63 -2.79 13.54
N ALA A 109 -10.40 -2.14 12.67
CA ALA A 109 -10.84 -2.74 11.41
C ALA A 109 -9.65 -3.12 10.50
N HIS A 110 -9.84 -4.10 9.62
CA HIS A 110 -8.78 -4.57 8.71
C HIS A 110 -8.11 -3.45 7.89
N PRO A 111 -8.83 -2.45 7.32
CA PRO A 111 -8.19 -1.35 6.59
C PRO A 111 -7.21 -0.54 7.45
N SER A 112 -7.51 -0.31 8.72
CA SER A 112 -6.64 0.40 9.67
C SER A 112 -5.37 -0.38 9.95
N ARG A 113 -5.48 -1.69 10.20
CA ARG A 113 -4.32 -2.58 10.42
C ARG A 113 -3.44 -2.67 9.17
N PHE A 114 -4.05 -2.82 8.00
CA PHE A 114 -3.36 -2.81 6.72
C PHE A 114 -2.60 -1.49 6.49
N PHE A 115 -3.26 -0.35 6.79
CA PHE A 115 -2.65 0.96 6.66
C PHE A 115 -1.45 1.14 7.60
N ILE A 116 -1.57 0.82 8.89
CA ILE A 116 -0.46 0.90 9.86
C ILE A 116 0.73 0.09 9.36
N THR A 117 0.50 -1.16 8.96
CA THR A 117 1.55 -2.07 8.49
C THR A 117 2.23 -1.52 7.23
N THR A 118 1.47 -1.14 6.21
CA THR A 118 2.02 -0.63 4.94
C THR A 118 2.71 0.71 5.10
N PHE A 119 2.21 1.59 5.98
CA PHE A 119 2.83 2.88 6.28
C PHE A 119 4.21 2.69 6.93
N LEU A 120 4.30 1.88 7.98
CA LEU A 120 5.56 1.59 8.67
C LEU A 120 6.54 0.83 7.77
N SER A 121 6.08 -0.16 7.00
CA SER A 121 6.92 -0.87 6.04
C SER A 121 7.46 0.04 4.95
N SER A 122 6.66 1.02 4.48
CA SER A 122 7.10 2.04 3.51
C SER A 122 8.15 3.00 4.07
N LEU A 123 8.28 3.07 5.40
CA LEU A 123 9.32 3.81 6.11
C LEU A 123 10.43 2.89 6.64
N ASN A 124 10.55 1.67 6.09
CA ASN A 124 11.52 0.63 6.41
C ASN A 124 11.60 0.27 7.91
N GLN A 125 10.46 0.36 8.60
CA GLN A 125 10.39 -0.19 9.94
C GLN A 125 10.35 -1.73 9.85
N ASP A 126 11.09 -2.37 10.76
CA ASP A 126 11.18 -3.83 10.78
C ASP A 126 9.86 -4.47 11.24
N SER A 127 9.63 -5.71 10.78
CA SER A 127 8.39 -6.44 11.08
C SER A 127 8.18 -6.67 12.57
N GLU A 128 9.26 -6.83 13.36
CA GLU A 128 9.15 -7.02 14.81
C GLU A 128 8.66 -5.74 15.50
N SER A 129 9.08 -4.57 15.02
CA SER A 129 8.56 -3.28 15.53
C SER A 129 7.07 -3.15 15.25
N VAL A 130 6.62 -3.54 14.06
CA VAL A 130 5.18 -3.56 13.70
C VAL A 130 4.42 -4.58 14.55
N MET A 131 4.98 -5.77 14.78
CA MET A 131 4.40 -6.80 15.64
C MET A 131 4.19 -6.32 17.08
N ARG A 132 5.20 -5.63 17.65
CA ARG A 132 5.11 -5.05 19.01
C ARG A 132 3.95 -4.05 19.13
N LEU A 133 3.67 -3.27 18.10
CA LEU A 133 2.52 -2.37 18.11
C LEU A 133 1.20 -3.14 18.18
N PHE A 134 1.06 -4.21 17.39
CA PHE A 134 -0.16 -5.01 17.39
C PHE A 134 -0.33 -5.91 18.61
N ALA A 135 0.72 -6.15 19.40
CA ALA A 135 0.65 -6.96 20.61
C ALA A 135 -0.33 -6.39 21.66
N THR A 136 -0.67 -5.11 21.58
CA THR A 136 -1.67 -4.47 22.45
C THR A 136 -3.12 -4.68 21.99
N ALA A 137 -3.34 -5.20 20.78
CA ALA A 137 -4.68 -5.44 20.26
C ALA A 137 -5.40 -6.56 21.02
N PRO A 138 -6.70 -6.43 21.34
CA PRO A 138 -7.44 -7.41 22.15
C PRO A 138 -7.60 -8.78 21.48
N ASP A 139 -7.52 -8.84 20.15
CA ASP A 139 -7.61 -10.05 19.33
C ASP A 139 -6.25 -10.50 18.77
N PHE A 140 -5.15 -10.04 19.37
CA PHE A 140 -3.81 -10.37 18.93
C PHE A 140 -3.57 -11.88 18.96
N LYS A 141 -3.13 -12.41 17.82
CA LYS A 141 -2.66 -13.80 17.65
C LYS A 141 -1.31 -13.73 16.94
N GLU A 142 -0.25 -14.02 17.66
CA GLU A 142 1.11 -13.80 17.16
C GLU A 142 1.36 -14.43 15.79
N SER A 143 1.07 -15.72 15.62
CA SER A 143 1.32 -16.44 14.36
C SER A 143 0.56 -15.84 13.19
N TYR A 144 -0.71 -15.47 13.41
CA TYR A 144 -1.56 -14.89 12.37
C TYR A 144 -1.13 -13.47 12.01
N THR A 145 -0.84 -12.64 13.03
CA THR A 145 -0.39 -11.26 12.83
C THR A 145 0.98 -11.23 12.17
N ARG A 146 1.90 -12.11 12.57
CA ARG A 146 3.22 -12.27 11.95
C ARG A 146 3.09 -12.59 10.48
N TYR A 147 2.30 -13.58 10.14
CA TYR A 147 2.06 -13.95 8.74
C TYR A 147 1.55 -12.74 7.92
N GLN A 148 0.57 -12.00 8.45
CA GLN A 148 0.03 -10.83 7.74
C GLN A 148 1.06 -9.71 7.58
N VAL A 149 1.81 -9.39 8.63
CA VAL A 149 2.84 -8.34 8.59
C VAL A 149 3.94 -8.72 7.60
N GLU A 150 4.42 -9.96 7.62
CA GLU A 150 5.46 -10.44 6.71
C GLU A 150 4.98 -10.53 5.26
N HIS A 151 3.72 -10.90 5.04
CA HIS A 151 3.13 -10.90 3.71
C HIS A 151 3.01 -9.48 3.14
N ILE A 152 2.49 -8.53 3.93
CA ILE A 152 2.33 -7.13 3.53
C ILE A 152 3.69 -6.44 3.32
N SER A 153 4.68 -6.75 4.14
CA SER A 153 6.03 -6.19 4.00
C SER A 153 6.87 -6.82 2.87
N GLY A 154 6.33 -7.84 2.20
CA GLY A 154 6.98 -8.52 1.08
C GLY A 154 7.96 -9.61 1.45
N LYS A 155 8.14 -9.93 2.76
CA LYS A 155 9.07 -10.98 3.18
C LYS A 155 8.67 -12.38 2.70
N THR A 156 7.38 -12.67 2.69
CA THR A 156 6.84 -13.96 2.25
C THR A 156 6.27 -13.93 0.84
N SER A 157 5.73 -12.80 0.40
CA SER A 157 5.10 -12.65 -0.93
C SER A 157 6.06 -12.20 -2.03
N GLY A 158 7.27 -11.75 -1.67
CA GLY A 158 8.21 -11.15 -2.61
C GLY A 158 7.80 -9.75 -3.12
N THR A 159 6.61 -9.27 -2.77
CA THR A 159 6.09 -7.97 -3.19
C THR A 159 5.64 -7.17 -1.96
N GLN A 160 6.25 -6.02 -1.75
CA GLN A 160 5.86 -5.11 -0.68
C GLN A 160 4.63 -4.30 -1.08
N TYR A 161 3.62 -4.29 -0.22
CA TYR A 161 2.44 -3.45 -0.42
C TYR A 161 2.75 -1.99 -0.05
N SER A 162 2.29 -1.06 -0.88
CA SER A 162 2.40 0.37 -0.61
C SER A 162 1.28 0.88 0.29
N ALA A 163 1.56 1.94 1.06
CA ALA A 163 0.51 2.59 1.86
C ALA A 163 -0.61 3.15 0.96
N PRO A 164 -1.88 3.04 1.36
CA PRO A 164 -3.00 3.57 0.61
C PRO A 164 -2.95 5.09 0.47
N LYS A 165 -3.49 5.63 -0.63
CA LYS A 165 -3.65 7.07 -0.84
C LYS A 165 -4.67 7.67 0.13
N CYS A 166 -4.62 8.99 0.34
CA CYS A 166 -5.55 9.70 1.22
C CYS A 166 -7.02 9.45 0.86
N ASP A 167 -7.37 9.45 -0.43
CA ASP A 167 -8.76 9.19 -0.87
C ASP A 167 -9.25 7.79 -0.46
N THR A 168 -8.37 6.79 -0.52
CA THR A 168 -8.67 5.43 -0.06
C THR A 168 -8.86 5.39 1.46
N LEU A 169 -8.02 6.11 2.22
CA LEU A 169 -8.13 6.17 3.68
C LEU A 169 -9.41 6.87 4.12
N VAL A 170 -9.85 7.90 3.39
CA VAL A 170 -11.13 8.57 3.62
C VAL A 170 -12.29 7.63 3.32
N SER A 171 -12.31 7.00 2.15
CA SER A 171 -13.41 6.11 1.73
C SER A 171 -13.53 4.84 2.57
N THR A 172 -12.46 4.42 3.24
CA THR A 172 -12.44 3.25 4.15
C THR A 172 -12.65 3.61 5.61
N GLY A 173 -12.84 4.90 5.94
CA GLY A 173 -13.05 5.38 7.31
C GLY A 173 -11.79 5.37 8.19
N VAL A 174 -10.62 5.23 7.60
CA VAL A 174 -9.33 5.23 8.32
C VAL A 174 -8.83 6.64 8.64
N CYS A 175 -9.25 7.64 7.82
CA CYS A 175 -8.88 9.03 8.01
C CYS A 175 -9.86 9.74 8.95
N PRO A 176 -9.39 10.33 10.07
CA PRO A 176 -10.27 11.07 11.00
C PRO A 176 -10.69 12.44 10.48
N GLY A 177 -10.07 12.89 9.40
CA GLY A 177 -10.27 14.20 8.80
C GLY A 177 -8.94 14.88 8.46
N PRO A 178 -8.90 15.63 7.34
CA PRO A 178 -7.68 16.29 6.88
C PRO A 178 -7.37 17.55 7.69
N ASN A 179 -6.10 17.73 8.10
CA ASN A 179 -5.59 19.00 8.58
C ASN A 179 -5.15 19.92 7.41
N ALA A 180 -4.58 21.08 7.71
CA ALA A 180 -4.14 22.05 6.70
C ALA A 180 -3.11 21.46 5.72
N LEU A 181 -2.11 20.70 6.22
CA LEU A 181 -1.09 20.06 5.39
C LEU A 181 -1.70 18.91 4.55
N CYS A 182 -2.62 18.13 5.11
CA CYS A 182 -3.30 17.07 4.39
C CYS A 182 -4.03 17.55 3.12
N ARG A 183 -4.52 18.80 3.12
CA ARG A 183 -5.21 19.38 1.96
C ARG A 183 -4.28 19.66 0.77
N LEU A 184 -2.98 19.79 1.04
CA LEU A 184 -1.95 20.06 0.03
C LEU A 184 -1.33 18.78 -0.54
N ILE A 185 -1.57 17.62 0.10
CA ILE A 185 -0.95 16.36 -0.24
C ILE A 185 -2.01 15.27 -0.47
N LYS A 186 -1.65 14.22 -1.21
CA LYS A 186 -2.57 13.13 -1.58
C LYS A 186 -2.13 11.77 -1.04
N HIS A 187 -1.07 11.73 -0.24
CA HIS A 187 -0.49 10.47 0.23
C HIS A 187 0.12 10.60 1.63
N PRO A 188 -0.16 9.69 2.58
CA PRO A 188 0.33 9.79 3.95
C PRO A 188 1.87 9.78 4.08
N ILE A 189 2.57 9.05 3.19
CA ILE A 189 4.04 9.07 3.17
C ILE A 189 4.57 10.45 2.75
N SER A 190 3.89 11.15 1.84
CA SER A 190 4.28 12.52 1.47
C SER A 190 4.11 13.49 2.63
N TYR A 191 3.07 13.30 3.47
CA TYR A 191 2.92 14.07 4.72
C TYR A 191 4.15 13.91 5.62
N TYR A 192 4.53 12.66 5.88
CA TYR A 192 5.68 12.36 6.73
C TYR A 192 6.97 12.96 6.20
N ARG A 193 7.21 12.89 4.88
CA ARG A 193 8.38 13.47 4.23
C ARG A 193 8.44 14.99 4.39
N VAL A 194 7.34 15.68 4.13
CA VAL A 194 7.27 17.16 4.29
C VAL A 194 7.56 17.55 5.73
N MET A 195 6.99 16.84 6.71
CA MET A 195 7.26 17.11 8.14
C MET A 195 8.71 16.80 8.52
N ALA A 196 9.31 15.75 7.95
CA ALA A 196 10.71 15.41 8.21
C ALA A 196 11.70 16.40 7.58
N GLU A 197 11.35 16.96 6.42
CA GLU A 197 12.18 17.96 5.74
C GLU A 197 12.09 19.34 6.40
N ALA A 198 10.93 19.71 6.94
CA ALA A 198 10.71 21.00 7.59
C ALA A 198 11.59 21.22 8.84
N GLU A 199 12.07 20.13 9.48
CA GLU A 199 12.94 20.20 10.65
C GLU A 199 14.44 20.15 10.30
N LYS A 200 14.82 19.91 9.03
CA LYS A 200 16.22 19.99 8.64
C LYS A 200 16.66 21.46 8.71
N PRO A 201 17.74 21.79 9.46
CA PRO A 201 18.23 23.15 9.50
C PRO A 201 18.55 23.60 8.07
N THR A 202 17.95 24.72 7.65
CA THR A 202 18.26 25.34 6.36
C THR A 202 19.76 25.60 6.32
N PRO A 203 20.52 25.11 5.32
CA PRO A 203 21.93 25.43 5.22
C PRO A 203 22.04 26.94 5.11
N THR A 204 22.60 27.59 6.12
CA THR A 204 22.89 29.01 6.12
C THR A 204 23.80 29.27 4.93
N ARG A 205 23.26 29.93 3.91
CA ARG A 205 24.02 30.41 2.79
C ARG A 205 24.98 31.49 3.35
N LEU A 206 26.16 31.08 3.80
CA LEU A 206 27.24 32.01 4.06
C LEU A 206 27.58 32.70 2.76
N SER A 207 27.08 33.92 2.63
CA SER A 207 27.51 34.84 1.63
C SER A 207 29.02 35.06 1.79
N LEU A 208 29.80 34.46 0.91
CA LEU A 208 31.17 34.92 0.66
C LEU A 208 31.09 36.32 0.04
N ILE A 209 31.13 37.32 0.89
CA ILE A 209 31.54 38.64 0.53
C ILE A 209 33.06 38.67 0.75
N HIS A 210 33.76 38.56 -0.34
CA HIS A 210 35.13 39.11 -0.46
C HIS A 210 35.30 39.53 -1.90
#